data_9514bdecc6987f4bc568e0876c672ea8
#
_entry.id   9514bdecc6987f4bc568e0876c672ea8
#
_cell.length_a   1.000
_cell.length_b   1.000
_cell.length_c   1.000
_cell.angle_alpha   90.00
_cell.angle_beta   90.00
_cell.angle_gamma   90.00
#
_symmetry.space_group_name_H-M   'P 1'
#
loop_
_entity.id
_entity.type
_entity.pdbx_description
1 polymer ?
#
loop_
_entity_poly.entity_id
_entity_poly.type
_entity_poly.pdbx_seq_one_letter_code
_entity_poly.pdbx_strand_id
1 'polypeptide(L)'
;MKKVICILILAMSLCGCTVKKNIQMQDEIDTVLQQALSAKIFDSNMNKPLYSYYLAPSIGRHTSTSISTVLNDRGKRFVMNLNVASITQKDDAASNTTLVSFLDPVVHSEGEYVDSEEATHRYVVNIYEKNGLYMTEFTSDTVIFYAVEDALSSVEIVKDMMQIARSVKVNDAKVIDAYANRNTVNYKSEKIELFKQVVPESGRIEELFEEPSSKEDTSQRNEDGPKQFTNVTIHR
;
A
#
# COMPACT_ATOMS: atom_id res chain seq x y z
N MET A 1 -0.31 51.19 1.08
CA MET A 1 0.78 50.39 1.65
C MET A 1 0.36 49.58 2.86
N LYS A 2 -0.32 50.09 3.89
CA LYS A 2 -0.72 49.31 5.08
C LYS A 2 -1.62 48.12 4.75
N LYS A 3 -2.57 48.21 3.79
CA LYS A 3 -3.47 47.11 3.38
C LYS A 3 -2.73 45.98 2.65
N VAL A 4 -1.67 46.27 1.89
CA VAL A 4 -0.86 45.27 1.19
C VAL A 4 0.00 44.47 2.17
N ILE A 5 0.53 45.14 3.20
CA ILE A 5 1.33 44.50 4.26
C ILE A 5 0.47 43.52 5.07
N CYS A 6 -0.78 43.87 5.39
CA CYS A 6 -1.69 42.97 6.10
C CYS A 6 -2.04 41.73 5.29
N ILE A 7 -2.20 41.83 3.96
CA ILE A 7 -2.47 40.68 3.09
C ILE A 7 -1.24 39.77 3.01
N LEU A 8 -0.03 40.33 2.97
CA LEU A 8 1.21 39.54 2.93
C LEU A 8 1.44 38.76 4.24
N ILE A 9 1.13 39.39 5.39
CA ILE A 9 1.24 38.73 6.71
C ILE A 9 0.19 37.63 6.84
N LEU A 10 -1.02 37.81 6.33
CA LEU A 10 -2.07 36.78 6.34
C LEU A 10 -1.71 35.58 5.46
N ALA A 11 -1.07 35.83 4.29
CA ALA A 11 -0.61 34.75 3.40
C ALA A 11 0.52 33.91 4.01
N MET A 12 1.43 34.53 4.78
CA MET A 12 2.50 33.79 5.47
C MET A 12 1.99 32.93 6.62
N SER A 13 0.89 33.28 7.28
CA SER A 13 0.33 32.49 8.37
C SER A 13 -0.36 31.20 7.91
N LEU A 14 -0.81 31.13 6.66
CA LEU A 14 -1.46 29.94 6.10
C LEU A 14 -0.45 28.85 5.68
N CYS A 15 0.76 29.21 5.24
CA CYS A 15 1.80 28.25 4.89
C CYS A 15 2.41 27.55 6.13
N GLY A 16 2.41 28.18 7.29
CA GLY A 16 3.03 27.63 8.51
C GLY A 16 2.32 26.41 9.10
N CYS A 17 1.01 26.25 8.87
CA CYS A 17 0.25 25.15 9.46
C CYS A 17 0.50 23.80 8.76
N THR A 18 0.67 23.77 7.46
CA THR A 18 0.89 22.52 6.69
C THR A 18 2.29 21.96 6.96
N VAL A 19 3.31 22.78 6.95
CA VAL A 19 4.69 22.37 7.24
C VAL A 19 4.81 21.79 8.64
N LYS A 20 4.19 22.40 9.65
CA LYS A 20 4.20 21.90 11.02
C LYS A 20 3.51 20.55 11.17
N LYS A 21 2.41 20.32 10.44
CA LYS A 21 1.67 19.04 10.43
C LYS A 21 2.51 17.92 9.81
N ASN A 22 3.22 18.18 8.73
CA ASN A 22 4.06 17.19 8.07
C ASN A 22 5.29 16.80 8.92
N ILE A 23 5.92 17.76 9.59
CA ILE A 23 7.02 17.49 10.53
C ILE A 23 6.54 16.61 11.69
N GLN A 24 5.38 16.90 12.27
CA GLN A 24 4.82 16.08 13.33
C GLN A 24 4.52 14.65 12.84
N MET A 25 3.96 14.49 11.65
CA MET A 25 3.67 13.18 11.07
C MET A 25 4.95 12.38 10.79
N GLN A 26 6.03 13.04 10.33
CA GLN A 26 7.34 12.40 10.14
C GLN A 26 7.84 11.83 11.48
N ASP A 27 7.84 12.63 12.56
CA ASP A 27 8.29 12.22 13.88
C ASP A 27 7.46 11.04 14.42
N GLU A 28 6.15 11.05 14.18
CA GLU A 28 5.24 9.96 14.58
C GLU A 28 5.54 8.67 13.81
N ILE A 29 5.74 8.75 12.49
CA ILE A 29 6.11 7.60 11.65
C ILE A 29 7.46 7.01 12.08
N ASP A 30 8.47 7.84 12.28
CA ASP A 30 9.79 7.37 12.72
C ASP A 30 9.69 6.71 14.10
N THR A 31 8.86 7.24 14.99
CA THR A 31 8.62 6.66 16.32
C THR A 31 7.96 5.28 16.22
N VAL A 32 6.90 5.12 15.42
CA VAL A 32 6.22 3.82 15.32
C VAL A 32 7.06 2.79 14.56
N LEU A 33 7.89 3.21 13.60
CA LEU A 33 8.87 2.35 12.95
C LEU A 33 9.90 1.83 13.96
N GLN A 34 10.47 2.68 14.80
CA GLN A 34 11.40 2.26 15.85
C GLN A 34 10.74 1.31 16.86
N GLN A 35 9.49 1.56 17.24
CA GLN A 35 8.74 0.64 18.10
C GLN A 35 8.55 -0.71 17.43
N ALA A 36 8.16 -0.73 16.15
CA ALA A 36 7.96 -1.97 15.41
C ALA A 36 9.28 -2.74 15.21
N LEU A 37 10.38 -2.03 14.93
CA LEU A 37 11.72 -2.62 14.80
C LEU A 37 12.23 -3.25 16.11
N SER A 38 11.88 -2.66 17.25
CA SER A 38 12.24 -3.16 18.58
C SER A 38 11.31 -4.26 19.11
N ALA A 39 10.15 -4.45 18.47
CA ALA A 39 9.17 -5.43 18.91
C ALA A 39 9.64 -6.87 18.65
N LYS A 40 9.12 -7.81 19.46
CA LYS A 40 9.35 -9.23 19.23
C LYS A 40 8.76 -9.65 17.86
N ILE A 41 9.53 -10.43 17.13
CA ILE A 41 9.05 -11.09 15.91
C ILE A 41 8.31 -12.37 16.34
N PHE A 42 7.13 -12.58 15.81
CA PHE A 42 6.33 -13.77 16.07
C PHE A 42 6.44 -14.76 14.91
N ASP A 43 6.31 -16.04 15.23
CA ASP A 43 6.26 -17.09 14.21
C ASP A 43 5.04 -16.92 13.29
N SER A 44 5.23 -17.27 12.03
CA SER A 44 4.17 -17.17 11.00
C SER A 44 2.95 -18.03 11.38
N ASN A 45 1.77 -17.42 11.36
CA ASN A 45 0.48 -18.08 11.55
C ASN A 45 -0.37 -18.11 10.27
N MET A 46 0.08 -17.44 9.22
CA MET A 46 -0.52 -17.44 7.89
C MET A 46 0.44 -18.10 6.91
N ASN A 47 -0.03 -19.19 6.26
CA ASN A 47 0.76 -19.94 5.29
C ASN A 47 0.12 -19.84 3.90
N LYS A 48 0.91 -19.43 2.91
CA LYS A 48 0.55 -19.40 1.48
C LYS A 48 1.55 -20.25 0.68
N PRO A 49 1.23 -20.61 -0.55
CA PRO A 49 2.12 -21.46 -1.35
C PRO A 49 3.53 -20.87 -1.54
N LEU A 50 3.65 -19.53 -1.65
CA LEU A 50 4.88 -18.82 -1.97
C LEU A 50 5.56 -18.18 -0.76
N TYR A 51 4.83 -17.91 0.32
CA TYR A 51 5.35 -17.25 1.51
C TYR A 51 4.47 -17.53 2.74
N SER A 52 5.01 -17.25 3.89
CA SER A 52 4.27 -17.24 5.15
C SER A 52 4.55 -15.95 5.92
N TYR A 53 3.67 -15.58 6.84
CA TYR A 53 3.80 -14.37 7.64
C TYR A 53 2.98 -14.47 8.93
N TYR A 54 3.28 -13.61 9.89
CA TYR A 54 2.47 -13.45 11.10
C TYR A 54 1.42 -12.37 10.90
N LEU A 55 0.19 -12.66 11.29
CA LEU A 55 -0.91 -11.71 11.32
C LEU A 55 -1.41 -11.58 12.75
N ALA A 56 -1.35 -10.37 13.30
CA ALA A 56 -1.84 -10.09 14.64
C ALA A 56 -3.36 -10.39 14.73
N PRO A 57 -3.87 -10.85 15.90
CA PRO A 57 -5.30 -11.20 16.07
C PRO A 57 -6.26 -10.04 15.81
N SER A 58 -5.80 -8.79 15.92
CA SER A 58 -6.59 -7.58 15.61
C SER A 58 -6.79 -7.35 14.12
N ILE A 59 -5.95 -7.96 13.26
CA ILE A 59 -5.94 -7.73 11.83
C ILE A 59 -6.68 -8.84 11.12
N GLY A 60 -7.77 -8.49 10.47
CA GLY A 60 -8.56 -9.40 9.64
C GLY A 60 -8.00 -9.51 8.23
N ARG A 61 -8.23 -10.66 7.58
CA ARG A 61 -7.97 -10.87 6.17
C ARG A 61 -9.29 -10.82 5.40
N HIS A 62 -9.37 -9.92 4.40
CA HIS A 62 -10.59 -9.77 3.59
C HIS A 62 -10.55 -10.63 2.32
N THR A 63 -9.56 -10.38 1.46
CA THR A 63 -9.37 -11.11 0.19
C THR A 63 -7.91 -11.53 0.07
N SER A 64 -7.65 -12.62 -0.65
CA SER A 64 -6.28 -13.13 -0.77
C SER A 64 -6.11 -13.90 -2.07
N THR A 65 -5.03 -13.59 -2.79
CA THR A 65 -4.53 -14.34 -3.96
C THR A 65 -3.21 -15.04 -3.61
N SER A 66 -2.52 -15.60 -4.60
CA SER A 66 -1.19 -16.22 -4.40
C SER A 66 -0.15 -15.23 -3.89
N ILE A 67 -0.18 -13.98 -4.37
CA ILE A 67 0.83 -12.95 -4.07
C ILE A 67 0.29 -11.73 -3.33
N SER A 68 -1.02 -11.56 -3.26
CA SER A 68 -1.66 -10.37 -2.70
C SER A 68 -2.60 -10.73 -1.56
N THR A 69 -2.74 -9.85 -0.57
CA THR A 69 -3.70 -9.99 0.53
C THR A 69 -4.23 -8.64 0.94
N VAL A 70 -5.56 -8.49 1.01
CA VAL A 70 -6.21 -7.34 1.61
C VAL A 70 -6.37 -7.59 3.09
N LEU A 71 -5.85 -6.68 3.88
CA LEU A 71 -5.87 -6.70 5.33
C LEU A 71 -6.77 -5.58 5.86
N ASN A 72 -7.32 -5.78 7.05
CA ASN A 72 -8.15 -4.79 7.72
C ASN A 72 -7.82 -4.80 9.20
N ASP A 73 -7.32 -3.69 9.73
CA ASP A 73 -7.19 -3.46 11.16
C ASP A 73 -8.22 -2.44 11.63
N ARG A 74 -9.25 -2.89 12.34
CA ARG A 74 -10.27 -2.00 12.94
C ARG A 74 -10.89 -1.02 11.94
N GLY A 75 -11.19 -1.48 10.73
CA GLY A 75 -11.80 -0.67 9.67
C GLY A 75 -10.80 -0.03 8.70
N LYS A 76 -9.52 0.05 9.05
CA LYS A 76 -8.46 0.57 8.17
C LYS A 76 -8.00 -0.53 7.23
N ARG A 77 -8.03 -0.26 5.93
CA ARG A 77 -7.68 -1.24 4.90
C ARG A 77 -6.31 -0.98 4.32
N PHE A 78 -5.54 -2.04 4.18
CA PHE A 78 -4.27 -1.99 3.49
C PHE A 78 -4.02 -3.28 2.71
N VAL A 79 -3.19 -3.19 1.71
CA VAL A 79 -2.87 -4.28 0.80
C VAL A 79 -1.43 -4.68 0.98
N MET A 80 -1.19 -5.95 1.14
CA MET A 80 0.13 -6.56 1.10
C MET A 80 0.30 -7.30 -0.21
N ASN A 81 1.37 -7.01 -0.93
CA ASN A 81 1.80 -7.72 -2.13
C ASN A 81 3.19 -8.30 -1.91
N LEU A 82 3.41 -9.52 -2.39
CA LEU A 82 4.76 -10.07 -2.49
C LEU A 82 5.55 -9.26 -3.52
N ASN A 83 6.78 -8.84 -3.20
CA ASN A 83 7.65 -8.11 -4.14
C ASN A 83 8.34 -9.07 -5.10
N VAL A 84 7.54 -9.65 -6.01
CA VAL A 84 8.03 -10.64 -6.97
C VAL A 84 9.16 -10.09 -7.84
N ALA A 85 9.12 -8.81 -8.19
CA ALA A 85 10.15 -8.19 -9.01
C ALA A 85 11.52 -8.22 -8.32
N SER A 86 11.57 -7.82 -7.04
CA SER A 86 12.81 -7.85 -6.26
C SER A 86 13.30 -9.29 -6.02
N ILE A 87 12.40 -10.22 -5.71
CA ILE A 87 12.75 -11.63 -5.44
C ILE A 87 13.31 -12.32 -6.69
N THR A 88 12.79 -12.00 -7.87
CA THR A 88 13.21 -12.62 -9.14
C THR A 88 14.44 -11.96 -9.78
N GLN A 89 14.76 -10.71 -9.41
CA GLN A 89 15.84 -9.90 -9.98
C GLN A 89 16.94 -9.62 -8.93
N LYS A 90 17.40 -10.66 -8.25
CA LYS A 90 18.35 -10.54 -7.10
C LYS A 90 19.62 -9.73 -7.37
N ASP A 91 20.03 -9.55 -8.63
CA ASP A 91 21.28 -8.86 -9.01
C ASP A 91 21.09 -7.38 -9.33
N ASP A 92 19.87 -6.91 -9.57
CA ASP A 92 19.60 -5.49 -9.81
C ASP A 92 18.95 -4.89 -8.56
N ALA A 93 19.79 -4.41 -7.67
CA ALA A 93 19.39 -3.72 -6.45
C ALA A 93 18.31 -2.67 -6.76
N ALA A 94 17.14 -2.93 -6.22
CA ALA A 94 16.10 -1.95 -5.99
C ALA A 94 15.79 -1.04 -7.19
N SER A 95 15.22 -1.60 -8.23
CA SER A 95 14.29 -0.80 -9.02
C SER A 95 13.11 -0.49 -8.09
N ASN A 96 13.31 0.51 -7.24
CA ASN A 96 12.25 1.13 -6.45
C ASN A 96 11.30 1.80 -7.43
N THR A 97 10.47 1.00 -8.09
CA THR A 97 9.41 1.54 -8.92
C THR A 97 8.34 2.03 -7.96
N THR A 98 8.56 3.24 -7.43
CA THR A 98 7.55 4.00 -6.72
C THR A 98 6.36 4.14 -7.66
N LEU A 99 5.19 3.65 -7.27
CA LEU A 99 3.96 3.78 -8.07
C LEU A 99 3.57 5.25 -8.29
N VAL A 100 4.11 6.16 -7.49
CA VAL A 100 3.73 7.58 -7.41
C VAL A 100 4.95 8.44 -7.71
N SER A 101 5.46 8.37 -8.94
CA SER A 101 6.66 9.14 -9.33
C SER A 101 6.40 10.64 -9.57
N PHE A 102 5.15 11.09 -9.54
CA PHE A 102 4.74 12.47 -9.86
C PHE A 102 4.35 13.31 -8.64
N LEU A 103 4.35 12.73 -7.44
CA LEU A 103 4.10 13.45 -6.19
C LEU A 103 5.35 13.40 -5.30
N ASP A 104 5.66 14.53 -4.67
CA ASP A 104 6.66 14.54 -3.61
C ASP A 104 6.03 13.99 -2.32
N PRO A 105 6.67 13.05 -1.63
CA PRO A 105 6.16 12.53 -0.38
C PRO A 105 6.18 13.61 0.72
N VAL A 106 5.12 13.68 1.52
CA VAL A 106 5.06 14.53 2.72
C VAL A 106 5.77 13.89 3.91
N VAL A 107 5.97 12.56 3.86
CA VAL A 107 6.79 11.78 4.79
C VAL A 107 7.64 10.83 3.96
N HIS A 108 8.94 10.77 4.28
CA HIS A 108 9.88 9.79 3.72
C HIS A 108 10.74 9.23 4.84
N SER A 109 10.73 7.90 4.99
CA SER A 109 11.56 7.20 5.96
C SER A 109 12.14 5.94 5.32
N GLU A 110 13.43 5.71 5.49
CA GLU A 110 14.12 4.54 4.97
C GLU A 110 15.04 3.93 6.01
N GLY A 111 15.35 2.64 5.88
CA GLY A 111 16.22 1.96 6.80
C GLY A 111 16.33 0.47 6.52
N GLU A 112 16.77 -0.24 7.54
CA GLU A 112 16.91 -1.70 7.49
C GLU A 112 16.15 -2.35 8.64
N TYR A 113 15.65 -3.56 8.41
CA TYR A 113 15.10 -4.42 9.46
C TYR A 113 15.67 -5.84 9.37
N VAL A 114 15.63 -6.53 10.47
CA VAL A 114 16.00 -7.95 10.55
C VAL A 114 14.71 -8.76 10.65
N ASP A 115 14.61 -9.81 9.86
CA ASP A 115 13.47 -10.73 9.86
C ASP A 115 13.61 -11.84 10.93
N SER A 116 12.70 -12.81 10.93
CA SER A 116 12.71 -13.94 11.86
C SER A 116 13.79 -15.00 11.56
N GLU A 117 14.49 -14.89 10.44
CA GLU A 117 15.60 -15.77 10.02
C GLU A 117 16.96 -15.07 10.12
N GLU A 118 16.99 -13.91 10.79
CA GLU A 118 18.17 -13.05 10.95
C GLU A 118 18.70 -12.44 9.64
N ALA A 119 17.90 -12.46 8.58
CA ALA A 119 18.25 -11.80 7.34
C ALA A 119 17.95 -10.29 7.44
N THR A 120 18.83 -9.48 6.86
CA THR A 120 18.67 -8.02 6.79
C THR A 120 18.00 -7.62 5.51
N HIS A 121 16.98 -6.78 5.62
CA HIS A 121 16.18 -6.26 4.54
C HIS A 121 16.15 -4.74 4.57
N ARG A 122 16.10 -4.10 3.40
CA ARG A 122 15.87 -2.65 3.30
C ARG A 122 14.38 -2.35 3.23
N TYR A 123 13.99 -1.19 3.77
CA TYR A 123 12.65 -0.67 3.60
C TYR A 123 12.66 0.80 3.25
N VAL A 124 11.61 1.23 2.57
CA VAL A 124 11.27 2.63 2.31
C VAL A 124 9.79 2.81 2.60
N VAL A 125 9.46 3.85 3.36
CA VAL A 125 8.08 4.31 3.59
C VAL A 125 7.93 5.69 2.99
N ASN A 126 6.99 5.83 2.06
CA ASN A 126 6.59 7.11 1.49
C ASN A 126 5.12 7.36 1.82
N ILE A 127 4.79 8.56 2.26
CA ILE A 127 3.40 8.98 2.44
C ILE A 127 3.17 10.22 1.61
N TYR A 128 2.15 10.18 0.79
CA TYR A 128 1.72 11.26 -0.10
C TYR A 128 0.40 11.80 0.38
N GLU A 129 0.22 13.12 0.35
CA GLU A 129 -1.03 13.76 0.78
C GLU A 129 -1.71 14.40 -0.41
N LYS A 130 -3.02 14.17 -0.53
CA LYS A 130 -3.88 14.88 -1.44
C LYS A 130 -5.30 14.99 -0.87
N ASN A 131 -5.82 16.19 -0.81
CA ASN A 131 -7.18 16.48 -0.35
C ASN A 131 -7.52 15.92 1.06
N GLY A 132 -6.53 15.88 1.96
CA GLY A 132 -6.71 15.36 3.33
C GLY A 132 -6.67 13.86 3.46
N LEU A 133 -6.50 13.12 2.35
CA LEU A 133 -6.20 11.69 2.35
C LEU A 133 -4.70 11.46 2.24
N TYR A 134 -4.22 10.40 2.86
CA TYR A 134 -2.82 10.01 2.90
C TYR A 134 -2.66 8.64 2.26
N MET A 135 -1.91 8.59 1.16
CA MET A 135 -1.52 7.34 0.54
C MET A 135 -0.17 6.91 1.12
N THR A 136 -0.17 5.80 1.81
CA THR A 136 1.02 5.16 2.38
C THR A 136 1.52 4.07 1.45
N GLU A 137 2.79 4.13 1.08
CA GLU A 137 3.53 3.10 0.38
C GLU A 137 4.69 2.64 1.27
N PHE A 138 4.69 1.36 1.63
CA PHE A 138 5.80 0.70 2.29
C PHE A 138 6.38 -0.31 1.32
N THR A 139 7.67 -0.21 1.02
CA THR A 139 8.37 -1.10 0.09
C THR A 139 9.55 -1.75 0.78
N SER A 140 9.68 -3.07 0.63
CA SER A 140 10.88 -3.83 0.96
C SER A 140 11.24 -4.78 -0.19
N ASP A 141 12.36 -5.45 -0.08
CA ASP A 141 12.76 -6.50 -1.02
C ASP A 141 11.84 -7.73 -1.03
N THR A 142 11.09 -7.97 0.05
CA THR A 142 10.17 -9.11 0.17
C THR A 142 8.71 -8.76 -0.08
N VAL A 143 8.25 -7.60 0.39
CA VAL A 143 6.83 -7.19 0.32
C VAL A 143 6.67 -5.70 0.05
N ILE A 144 5.52 -5.37 -0.54
CA ILE A 144 5.08 -4.00 -0.76
C ILE A 144 3.69 -3.86 -0.17
N PHE A 145 3.47 -2.79 0.60
CA PHE A 145 2.14 -2.45 1.13
C PHE A 145 1.66 -1.12 0.60
N TYR A 146 0.33 -1.02 0.46
CA TYR A 146 -0.36 0.21 0.12
C TYR A 146 -1.58 0.43 1.02
N ALA A 147 -1.81 1.66 1.42
CA ALA A 147 -3.01 2.10 2.12
C ALA A 147 -3.41 3.50 1.67
N VAL A 148 -4.70 3.84 1.79
CA VAL A 148 -5.19 5.21 1.64
C VAL A 148 -6.14 5.47 2.80
N GLU A 149 -5.71 6.34 3.73
CA GLU A 149 -6.40 6.57 5.00
C GLU A 149 -6.22 8.04 5.45
N ASP A 150 -6.81 8.41 6.57
CA ASP A 150 -6.51 9.67 7.24
C ASP A 150 -5.10 9.65 7.88
N ALA A 151 -4.62 10.81 8.35
CA ALA A 151 -3.28 10.97 8.90
C ALA A 151 -2.98 10.03 10.09
N LEU A 152 -3.92 9.91 11.03
CA LEU A 152 -3.72 9.10 12.22
C LEU A 152 -3.73 7.60 11.88
N SER A 153 -4.66 7.19 11.05
CA SER A 153 -4.77 5.81 10.56
C SER A 153 -3.52 5.40 9.78
N SER A 154 -2.93 6.30 8.99
CA SER A 154 -1.69 6.04 8.25
C SER A 154 -0.52 5.73 9.19
N VAL A 155 -0.38 6.44 10.31
CA VAL A 155 0.66 6.18 11.31
C VAL A 155 0.49 4.78 11.94
N GLU A 156 -0.74 4.41 12.33
CA GLU A 156 -1.01 3.09 12.93
C GLU A 156 -0.75 1.95 11.93
N ILE A 157 -1.18 2.11 10.68
CA ILE A 157 -0.98 1.10 9.63
C ILE A 157 0.51 0.87 9.31
N VAL A 158 1.35 1.90 9.32
CA VAL A 158 2.81 1.75 9.09
C VAL A 158 3.43 0.82 10.14
N LYS A 159 3.01 0.92 11.39
CA LYS A 159 3.44 0.00 12.45
C LYS A 159 3.08 -1.45 12.12
N ASP A 160 1.84 -1.68 11.71
CA ASP A 160 1.35 -3.02 11.36
C ASP A 160 2.08 -3.57 10.12
N MET A 161 2.31 -2.74 9.09
CA MET A 161 3.07 -3.10 7.90
C MET A 161 4.48 -3.57 8.26
N MET A 162 5.19 -2.82 9.10
CA MET A 162 6.55 -3.20 9.54
C MET A 162 6.54 -4.50 10.35
N GLN A 163 5.60 -4.68 11.27
CA GLN A 163 5.50 -5.92 12.05
C GLN A 163 5.24 -7.14 11.19
N ILE A 164 4.38 -7.00 10.18
CA ILE A 164 4.11 -8.07 9.21
C ILE A 164 5.36 -8.31 8.36
N ALA A 165 5.98 -7.27 7.77
CA ALA A 165 7.17 -7.37 6.92
C ALA A 165 8.28 -8.17 7.59
N ARG A 166 8.56 -7.89 8.87
CA ARG A 166 9.59 -8.59 9.66
C ARG A 166 9.31 -10.08 9.89
N SER A 167 8.08 -10.52 9.72
CA SER A 167 7.66 -11.92 9.90
C SER A 167 7.52 -12.69 8.58
N VAL A 168 7.67 -12.01 7.43
CA VAL A 168 7.51 -12.64 6.13
C VAL A 168 8.68 -13.58 5.85
N LYS A 169 8.32 -14.83 5.50
CA LYS A 169 9.28 -15.85 5.01
C LYS A 169 8.89 -16.22 3.59
N VAL A 170 9.76 -15.92 2.66
CA VAL A 170 9.54 -16.17 1.23
C VAL A 170 10.14 -17.51 0.84
N ASN A 171 9.43 -18.26 0.00
CA ASN A 171 10.01 -19.40 -0.71
C ASN A 171 10.50 -18.95 -2.08
N ASP A 172 11.71 -18.39 -2.12
CA ASP A 172 12.32 -17.82 -3.32
C ASP A 172 12.29 -18.79 -4.51
N ALA A 173 12.62 -20.05 -4.28
CA ALA A 173 12.63 -21.06 -5.35
C ALA A 173 11.26 -21.22 -6.01
N LYS A 174 10.18 -21.23 -5.21
CA LYS A 174 8.82 -21.30 -5.76
C LYS A 174 8.38 -20.01 -6.44
N VAL A 175 8.82 -18.85 -5.94
CA VAL A 175 8.52 -17.57 -6.57
C VAL A 175 9.21 -17.50 -7.92
N ILE A 176 10.49 -17.83 -7.99
CA ILE A 176 11.28 -17.85 -9.24
C ILE A 176 10.67 -18.84 -10.23
N ASP A 177 10.31 -20.05 -9.80
CA ASP A 177 9.67 -21.06 -10.67
C ASP A 177 8.35 -20.55 -11.24
N ALA A 178 7.50 -19.96 -10.40
CA ALA A 178 6.18 -19.48 -10.81
C ALA A 178 6.23 -18.25 -11.73
N TYR A 179 7.22 -17.34 -11.55
CA TYR A 179 7.19 -16.02 -12.17
C TYR A 179 8.38 -15.73 -13.11
N ALA A 180 9.59 -16.26 -12.87
CA ALA A 180 10.72 -16.07 -13.74
C ALA A 180 10.66 -16.97 -15.00
N ASN A 181 10.04 -18.15 -14.89
CA ASN A 181 9.89 -19.09 -16.02
C ASN A 181 8.74 -18.73 -16.97
N ARG A 182 8.31 -17.47 -17.01
CA ARG A 182 7.28 -16.93 -17.92
C ARG A 182 5.91 -17.62 -17.89
N ASN A 183 5.57 -18.33 -16.83
CA ASN A 183 4.21 -18.72 -16.57
C ASN A 183 3.46 -17.43 -16.18
N THR A 184 3.02 -16.70 -17.19
CA THR A 184 2.46 -15.37 -17.12
C THR A 184 1.24 -15.35 -16.20
N VAL A 185 1.46 -14.98 -14.97
CA VAL A 185 0.36 -14.52 -14.12
C VAL A 185 -0.01 -13.13 -14.63
N ASN A 186 -1.28 -12.98 -14.94
CA ASN A 186 -1.80 -11.75 -15.48
C ASN A 186 -1.93 -10.71 -14.36
N TYR A 187 -0.83 -10.01 -14.05
CA TYR A 187 -0.73 -9.00 -12.97
C TYR A 187 -1.82 -7.93 -13.04
N LYS A 188 -2.41 -7.70 -14.21
CA LYS A 188 -3.45 -6.69 -14.39
C LYS A 188 -4.77 -7.03 -13.70
N SER A 189 -5.15 -8.30 -13.61
CA SER A 189 -6.46 -8.67 -13.03
C SER A 189 -6.44 -8.75 -11.50
N GLU A 190 -5.32 -9.06 -10.88
CA GLU A 190 -5.22 -9.16 -9.42
C GLU A 190 -5.13 -7.79 -8.73
N LYS A 191 -4.59 -6.77 -9.42
CA LYS A 191 -4.47 -5.41 -8.88
C LYS A 191 -5.80 -4.64 -8.82
N ILE A 192 -6.71 -4.92 -9.72
CA ILE A 192 -7.91 -4.09 -9.96
C ILE A 192 -9.00 -4.32 -8.92
N GLU A 193 -9.19 -5.55 -8.42
CA GLU A 193 -10.29 -5.82 -7.48
C GLU A 193 -10.07 -5.23 -6.08
N LEU A 194 -8.83 -4.99 -5.71
CA LEU A 194 -8.44 -4.45 -4.41
C LEU A 194 -8.85 -2.98 -4.21
N PHE A 195 -8.87 -2.22 -5.28
CA PHE A 195 -9.11 -0.79 -5.28
C PHE A 195 -10.37 -0.37 -6.04
N LYS A 196 -11.29 -1.29 -6.34
CA LYS A 196 -12.52 -0.99 -7.10
C LYS A 196 -13.35 0.18 -6.54
N GLN A 197 -13.13 0.56 -5.26
CA GLN A 197 -13.78 1.74 -4.65
C GLN A 197 -12.88 2.99 -4.63
N VAL A 198 -11.61 2.87 -4.99
CA VAL A 198 -10.60 3.92 -4.79
C VAL A 198 -9.74 4.16 -6.04
N VAL A 199 -9.64 3.20 -6.97
CA VAL A 199 -8.87 3.38 -8.21
C VAL A 199 -9.82 3.74 -9.36
N PRO A 200 -9.59 4.88 -10.01
CA PRO A 200 -10.38 5.32 -11.15
C PRO A 200 -10.26 4.35 -12.34
N GLU A 201 -11.25 4.33 -13.22
CA GLU A 201 -11.29 3.47 -14.41
C GLU A 201 -10.10 3.67 -15.37
N SER A 202 -9.45 4.82 -15.35
CA SER A 202 -8.26 5.13 -16.15
C SER A 202 -6.96 4.54 -15.57
N GLY A 203 -6.96 4.07 -14.32
CA GLY A 203 -5.79 3.51 -13.64
C GLY A 203 -4.71 4.56 -13.28
N ARG A 204 -5.02 5.84 -13.32
CA ARG A 204 -4.14 6.92 -12.87
C ARG A 204 -4.33 7.19 -11.40
N ILE A 205 -3.23 7.18 -10.65
CA ILE A 205 -3.23 7.41 -9.19
C ILE A 205 -3.70 8.84 -8.85
N GLU A 206 -3.53 9.79 -9.75
CA GLU A 206 -4.03 11.18 -9.62
C GLU A 206 -5.54 11.23 -9.33
N GLU A 207 -6.30 10.30 -9.89
CA GLU A 207 -7.75 10.23 -9.74
C GLU A 207 -8.20 9.63 -8.40
N LEU A 208 -7.31 8.96 -7.65
CA LEU A 208 -7.58 8.51 -6.27
C LEU A 208 -7.87 9.67 -5.32
N PHE A 209 -7.44 10.85 -5.69
CA PHE A 209 -7.56 12.06 -4.91
C PHE A 209 -8.64 13.01 -5.47
N GLU A 210 -9.36 12.62 -6.53
CA GLU A 210 -10.51 13.37 -7.01
C GLU A 210 -11.73 13.01 -6.17
N GLU A 211 -12.46 14.02 -5.69
CA GLU A 211 -13.75 13.79 -5.03
C GLU A 211 -14.68 13.10 -6.02
N PRO A 212 -15.47 12.10 -5.60
CA PRO A 212 -16.47 11.51 -6.45
C PRO A 212 -17.46 12.62 -6.85
N SER A 213 -17.37 13.07 -8.11
CA SER A 213 -18.33 14.03 -8.64
C SER A 213 -19.70 13.38 -8.48
N SER A 214 -20.58 14.02 -7.73
CA SER A 214 -21.98 13.65 -7.57
C SER A 214 -22.65 13.76 -8.95
N LYS A 215 -22.55 12.69 -9.73
CA LYS A 215 -23.45 12.52 -10.87
C LYS A 215 -24.77 12.10 -10.28
N GLU A 216 -25.72 13.02 -10.29
CA GLU A 216 -27.13 12.71 -10.09
C GLU A 216 -27.52 11.57 -11.02
N ASP A 217 -27.84 10.45 -10.42
CA ASP A 217 -28.29 9.24 -11.08
C ASP A 217 -29.74 9.44 -11.50
N THR A 218 -29.93 9.88 -12.73
CA THR A 218 -31.25 9.80 -13.37
C THR A 218 -31.42 8.37 -13.88
N SER A 219 -31.74 7.47 -12.95
CA SER A 219 -32.06 6.08 -13.23
C SER A 219 -33.33 5.98 -14.05
N GLN A 220 -33.20 5.72 -15.32
CA GLN A 220 -34.24 5.02 -16.07
C GLN A 220 -34.13 3.51 -15.78
N ARG A 221 -35.13 3.05 -15.05
CA ARG A 221 -35.46 1.66 -14.77
C ARG A 221 -35.77 0.95 -16.09
N ASN A 222 -34.89 0.02 -16.50
CA ASN A 222 -35.28 -1.01 -17.47
C ASN A 222 -35.05 -2.39 -16.83
N GLU A 223 -36.15 -3.07 -16.60
CA GLU A 223 -36.24 -4.48 -16.29
C GLU A 223 -35.75 -5.27 -17.50
N ASP A 224 -34.71 -6.11 -17.31
CA ASP A 224 -34.54 -7.34 -18.07
C ASP A 224 -33.67 -8.34 -17.32
N GLY A 225 -34.10 -9.60 -17.31
CA GLY A 225 -33.73 -10.68 -16.45
C GLY A 225 -32.31 -11.26 -16.61
N PRO A 226 -31.99 -12.32 -15.85
CA PRO A 226 -30.63 -12.81 -15.68
C PRO A 226 -30.11 -13.51 -16.93
N LYS A 227 -29.00 -13.01 -17.51
CA LYS A 227 -28.29 -13.72 -18.58
C LYS A 227 -27.35 -14.78 -17.98
N GLN A 228 -27.59 -16.01 -18.40
CA GLN A 228 -26.80 -17.20 -18.10
C GLN A 228 -25.36 -17.04 -18.59
N PHE A 229 -24.41 -17.42 -17.72
CA PHE A 229 -23.01 -17.55 -18.09
C PHE A 229 -22.80 -18.82 -18.93
N THR A 230 -22.37 -18.65 -20.15
CA THR A 230 -21.94 -19.73 -21.03
C THR A 230 -20.48 -20.09 -20.74
N ASN A 231 -20.24 -21.37 -20.49
CA ASN A 231 -18.92 -21.96 -20.27
C ASN A 231 -17.99 -21.76 -21.47
N VAL A 232 -16.80 -21.21 -21.22
CA VAL A 232 -15.71 -21.18 -22.21
C VAL A 232 -14.91 -22.46 -22.04
N THR A 233 -14.97 -23.32 -23.06
CA THR A 233 -14.20 -24.54 -23.18
C THR A 233 -12.79 -24.19 -23.66
N ILE A 234 -11.76 -24.56 -22.90
CA ILE A 234 -10.36 -24.40 -23.32
C ILE A 234 -9.95 -25.66 -24.10
N HIS A 235 -9.65 -25.49 -25.38
CA HIS A 235 -8.95 -26.52 -26.16
C HIS A 235 -7.44 -26.40 -25.94
N ARG A 236 -6.83 -27.57 -25.79
CA ARG A 236 -5.38 -27.79 -25.63
C ARG A 236 -4.56 -27.28 -26.80
#